data_50a87843df2cb9ee6cbd312317a19994
#
_entry.id   50a87843df2cb9ee6cbd312317a19994
#
_cell.length_a   1.000
_cell.length_b   1.000
_cell.length_c   1.000
_cell.angle_alpha   90.00
_cell.angle_beta   90.00
_cell.angle_gamma   90.00
#
_symmetry.space_group_name_H-M   'P 1'
#
loop_
_entity.id
_entity.type
_entity.pdbx_description
1 polymer ?
#
loop_
_entity_poly.entity_id
_entity_poly.type
_entity_poly.pdbx_seq_one_letter_code
_entity_poly.pdbx_strand_id
1 'polypeptide(L)'
;MKINALTLAVAATLFTTPLWADTPKSGGDVVVTYQNDVATLDPAIGYDWQNWSMIKSLFVRLMDYKPGTTELVKSLAEDYSISPDGLVYSFTLVKGVKFQNGRELVASDVKYSLERTVNPKTQSPGAGFFSSIVGYEDMTAGKSTSLDGVKVVDDQHLTITLSAPNATFLHIMAINFASVVPKEAVEQWGADFGKHPVGSGAFRLADWKLGQKLELVKNPDYFQKGLPYVDKITFEIGQDPTVALLRLNKGEVDIAGDGVPPAQFLQFKNDPASKPLLVTGNQLQTGYVTLKTTLPPFDNLKVRQAINMAISKERIVRIINGRAVPANQPLPPAMPGYDTQYKGLPYDVEGAKKLLADAGLAKGFDTELYVMNTDPQPRIAQSIQQDLAKVGIRVQIKSLAQANVIAAGSSKDQAPMVWSGGMAWIADFPDPSNFYGPILGCTGAVEGGWNWSLYCNKALDERAAKADAMARPEQQAERTEAWKKIFTDAMADAPWVPVFNEQRFTVRSKRMGGDDALYVDPVHVPVNYDYIWVK
;
A
#
# COMPACT_ATOMS: atom_id res chain seq x y z
N MET A 1 -61.39 -55.21 12.92
CA MET A 1 -59.96 -55.41 13.19
C MET A 1 -59.16 -54.25 12.49
N LYS A 2 -58.73 -53.30 13.26
CA LYS A 2 -57.97 -52.16 12.76
C LYS A 2 -56.48 -52.37 13.10
N ILE A 3 -55.62 -52.48 12.09
CA ILE A 3 -54.19 -52.64 12.26
C ILE A 3 -53.59 -51.24 12.15
N ASN A 4 -53.00 -50.72 13.24
CA ASN A 4 -52.22 -49.49 13.28
C ASN A 4 -50.80 -49.77 12.81
N ALA A 5 -50.36 -49.08 11.75
CA ALA A 5 -48.97 -49.06 11.31
C ALA A 5 -48.23 -47.95 12.09
N LEU A 6 -47.24 -48.34 12.87
CA LEU A 6 -46.31 -47.46 13.59
C LEU A 6 -45.18 -47.11 12.62
N THR A 7 -45.08 -45.82 12.24
CA THR A 7 -43.97 -45.30 11.42
C THR A 7 -42.83 -44.87 12.36
N LEU A 8 -41.71 -45.55 12.32
CA LEU A 8 -40.50 -45.18 13.04
C LEU A 8 -39.78 -44.09 12.23
N ALA A 9 -39.75 -42.87 12.74
CA ALA A 9 -38.92 -41.79 12.19
C ALA A 9 -37.50 -41.90 12.79
N VAL A 10 -36.52 -42.27 11.95
CA VAL A 10 -35.10 -42.24 12.30
C VAL A 10 -34.63 -40.79 12.10
N ALA A 11 -34.42 -40.06 13.19
CA ALA A 11 -33.76 -38.77 13.17
C ALA A 11 -32.25 -38.96 12.98
N ALA A 12 -31.76 -38.67 11.77
CA ALA A 12 -30.32 -38.60 11.50
C ALA A 12 -29.79 -37.27 12.10
N THR A 13 -29.21 -37.33 13.28
CA THR A 13 -28.40 -36.22 13.84
C THR A 13 -27.12 -36.07 13.04
N LEU A 14 -27.07 -35.08 12.15
CA LEU A 14 -25.85 -34.61 11.54
C LEU A 14 -24.98 -33.97 12.65
N PHE A 15 -24.00 -34.71 13.13
CA PHE A 15 -22.89 -34.13 13.91
C PHE A 15 -22.06 -33.26 12.97
N THR A 16 -22.35 -31.97 12.93
CA THR A 16 -21.40 -30.98 12.41
C THR A 16 -20.26 -30.90 13.42
N THR A 17 -19.15 -31.56 13.12
CA THR A 17 -17.90 -31.30 13.84
C THR A 17 -17.58 -29.81 13.65
N PRO A 18 -17.41 -29.05 14.73
CA PRO A 18 -16.91 -27.70 14.57
C PRO A 18 -15.53 -27.82 13.92
N LEU A 19 -15.30 -27.14 12.76
CA LEU A 19 -13.96 -26.85 12.29
C LEU A 19 -13.31 -25.99 13.37
N TRP A 20 -12.47 -26.62 14.17
CA TRP A 20 -11.61 -25.89 15.09
C TRP A 20 -10.63 -25.13 14.21
N ALA A 21 -10.77 -23.81 14.15
CA ALA A 21 -9.70 -22.97 13.64
C ALA A 21 -8.44 -23.28 14.46
N ASP A 22 -7.34 -23.60 13.79
CA ASP A 22 -6.07 -23.85 14.46
C ASP A 22 -5.75 -22.64 15.35
N THR A 23 -5.52 -22.86 16.64
CA THR A 23 -5.12 -21.78 17.56
C THR A 23 -3.64 -21.48 17.39
N PRO A 24 -3.23 -20.20 17.35
CA PRO A 24 -1.83 -19.83 17.27
C PRO A 24 -0.99 -20.48 18.37
N LYS A 25 0.16 -21.01 17.98
CA LYS A 25 1.13 -21.61 18.90
C LYS A 25 2.35 -20.69 19.05
N SER A 26 2.87 -20.59 20.27
CA SER A 26 4.14 -19.92 20.52
C SER A 26 5.31 -20.85 20.28
N GLY A 27 6.39 -20.30 19.76
CA GLY A 27 7.65 -21.00 19.50
C GLY A 27 7.86 -21.35 18.04
N GLY A 28 9.07 -21.80 17.74
CA GLY A 28 9.51 -22.21 16.42
C GLY A 28 10.16 -21.13 15.57
N ASP A 29 10.87 -21.59 14.54
CA ASP A 29 11.63 -20.76 13.62
C ASP A 29 10.96 -20.76 12.25
N VAL A 30 11.01 -19.62 11.56
CA VAL A 30 10.47 -19.42 10.20
C VAL A 30 11.60 -19.00 9.25
N VAL A 31 11.61 -19.59 8.06
CA VAL A 31 12.52 -19.23 6.97
C VAL A 31 11.74 -18.52 5.86
N VAL A 32 12.16 -17.31 5.54
CA VAL A 32 11.61 -16.46 4.46
C VAL A 32 12.69 -16.25 3.41
N THR A 33 12.36 -16.31 2.13
CA THR A 33 13.31 -16.04 1.05
C THR A 33 12.98 -14.75 0.34
N TYR A 34 14.02 -13.99 -0.03
CA TYR A 34 13.94 -12.85 -0.92
C TYR A 34 15.05 -12.85 -1.95
N GLN A 35 14.75 -12.36 -3.16
CA GLN A 35 15.74 -12.20 -4.23
C GLN A 35 16.70 -11.05 -3.93
N ASN A 36 16.18 -9.94 -3.44
CA ASN A 36 16.95 -8.74 -3.16
C ASN A 36 17.12 -8.52 -1.64
N ASP A 37 18.25 -7.94 -1.24
CA ASP A 37 18.47 -7.48 0.13
C ASP A 37 17.76 -6.14 0.38
N VAL A 38 17.55 -5.81 1.65
CA VAL A 38 17.02 -4.51 2.05
C VAL A 38 18.16 -3.49 2.13
N ALA A 39 17.86 -2.24 1.75
CA ALA A 39 18.88 -1.18 1.75
C ALA A 39 19.22 -0.72 3.16
N THR A 40 18.25 -0.68 4.05
CA THR A 40 18.39 -0.21 5.44
C THR A 40 17.23 -0.66 6.30
N LEU A 41 17.45 -0.76 7.60
CA LEU A 41 16.41 -0.94 8.62
C LEU A 41 16.16 0.33 9.44
N ASP A 42 16.69 1.48 9.01
CA ASP A 42 16.39 2.79 9.62
C ASP A 42 14.97 3.21 9.23
N PRO A 43 14.04 3.38 10.19
CA PRO A 43 12.65 3.72 9.89
C PRO A 43 12.48 5.12 9.29
N ALA A 44 13.43 6.03 9.48
CA ALA A 44 13.37 7.36 8.86
C ALA A 44 13.82 7.37 7.39
N ILE A 45 14.50 6.30 6.92
CA ILE A 45 15.11 6.22 5.57
C ILE A 45 14.50 5.10 4.73
N GLY A 46 14.18 3.94 5.35
CA GLY A 46 13.68 2.77 4.64
C GLY A 46 12.33 3.03 3.98
N TYR A 47 12.28 2.89 2.63
CA TYR A 47 11.08 3.16 1.85
C TYR A 47 10.94 2.20 0.67
N ASP A 48 11.01 0.91 0.98
CA ASP A 48 10.70 -0.17 0.05
C ASP A 48 9.80 -1.22 0.72
N TRP A 49 9.08 -1.99 -0.09
CA TRP A 49 8.08 -2.93 0.40
C TRP A 49 8.67 -4.08 1.22
N GLN A 50 9.94 -4.42 1.05
CA GLN A 50 10.61 -5.50 1.79
C GLN A 50 11.04 -5.03 3.17
N ASN A 51 11.74 -3.87 3.24
CA ASN A 51 12.20 -3.36 4.51
C ASN A 51 11.05 -2.86 5.41
N TRP A 52 9.92 -2.46 4.83
CA TRP A 52 8.77 -2.01 5.61
C TRP A 52 8.21 -3.07 6.55
N SER A 53 8.09 -4.34 6.09
CA SER A 53 7.70 -5.45 6.96
C SER A 53 8.65 -5.66 8.12
N MET A 54 9.96 -5.59 7.85
CA MET A 54 11.00 -5.79 8.85
C MET A 54 11.06 -4.62 9.83
N ILE A 55 11.02 -3.39 9.34
CA ILE A 55 10.97 -2.16 10.16
C ILE A 55 9.74 -2.19 11.07
N LYS A 56 8.57 -2.59 10.54
CA LYS A 56 7.35 -2.71 11.33
C LYS A 56 7.54 -3.65 12.52
N SER A 57 8.24 -4.75 12.35
CA SER A 57 8.49 -5.73 13.42
C SER A 57 9.57 -5.30 14.42
N LEU A 58 10.45 -4.37 14.03
CA LEU A 58 11.53 -3.85 14.89
C LEU A 58 11.12 -2.64 15.73
N PHE A 59 10.16 -1.84 15.25
CA PHE A 59 9.78 -0.56 15.86
C PHE A 59 8.28 -0.47 16.11
N VAL A 60 7.89 0.38 17.06
CA VAL A 60 6.48 0.72 17.31
C VAL A 60 6.18 2.16 16.93
N ARG A 61 4.91 2.46 16.70
CA ARG A 61 4.35 3.76 16.33
C ARG A 61 3.17 4.08 17.24
N LEU A 62 2.68 5.31 17.24
CA LEU A 62 1.50 5.69 18.02
C LEU A 62 0.26 4.89 17.58
N MET A 63 0.07 4.76 16.28
CA MET A 63 -1.03 4.01 15.67
C MET A 63 -0.50 2.84 14.83
N ASP A 64 -1.39 1.89 14.50
CA ASP A 64 -1.13 0.78 13.59
C ASP A 64 -2.42 0.38 12.87
N TYR A 65 -2.38 -0.65 12.04
CA TYR A 65 -3.54 -1.24 11.40
C TYR A 65 -3.84 -2.62 11.97
N LYS A 66 -5.14 -2.92 12.11
CA LYS A 66 -5.57 -4.28 12.41
C LYS A 66 -5.07 -5.22 11.32
N PRO A 67 -4.42 -6.32 11.69
CA PRO A 67 -3.77 -7.23 10.75
C PRO A 67 -4.65 -7.62 9.55
N GLY A 68 -4.10 -7.50 8.34
CA GLY A 68 -4.78 -7.83 7.08
C GLY A 68 -5.90 -6.88 6.66
N THR A 69 -6.05 -5.74 7.33
CA THR A 69 -7.12 -4.76 7.06
C THR A 69 -6.58 -3.35 6.88
N THR A 70 -7.45 -2.40 6.54
CA THR A 70 -7.17 -0.96 6.52
C THR A 70 -7.74 -0.24 7.76
N GLU A 71 -8.23 -1.00 8.74
CA GLU A 71 -8.79 -0.47 9.99
C GLU A 71 -7.67 0.04 10.90
N LEU A 72 -7.69 1.33 11.22
CA LEU A 72 -6.72 1.98 12.10
C LEU A 72 -6.97 1.58 13.55
N VAL A 73 -5.92 1.19 14.26
CA VAL A 73 -5.96 0.81 15.68
C VAL A 73 -4.88 1.53 16.47
N LYS A 74 -5.06 1.62 17.78
CA LYS A 74 -4.05 2.12 18.72
C LYS A 74 -2.92 1.10 18.85
N SER A 75 -1.65 1.58 18.96
CA SER A 75 -0.46 0.77 19.19
C SER A 75 0.28 1.27 20.43
N LEU A 76 1.29 2.13 20.28
CA LEU A 76 1.96 2.77 21.42
C LEU A 76 1.04 3.75 22.15
N ALA A 77 0.07 4.35 21.45
CA ALA A 77 -0.99 5.13 22.09
C ALA A 77 -1.96 4.20 22.83
N GLU A 78 -2.03 4.31 24.15
CA GLU A 78 -3.08 3.69 24.96
C GLU A 78 -4.41 4.38 24.70
N ASP A 79 -4.39 5.72 24.60
CA ASP A 79 -5.54 6.54 24.26
C ASP A 79 -5.15 7.81 23.50
N TYR A 80 -6.12 8.42 22.82
CA TYR A 80 -5.97 9.73 22.20
C TYR A 80 -7.28 10.50 22.16
N SER A 81 -7.17 11.83 22.03
CA SER A 81 -8.31 12.71 21.77
C SER A 81 -7.95 13.77 20.73
N ILE A 82 -8.97 14.28 20.05
CA ILE A 82 -8.84 15.33 19.03
C ILE A 82 -9.67 16.52 19.49
N SER A 83 -9.09 17.72 19.47
CA SER A 83 -9.81 18.95 19.82
C SER A 83 -10.99 19.22 18.86
N PRO A 84 -12.03 19.96 19.30
CA PRO A 84 -13.20 20.22 18.47
C PRO A 84 -12.93 20.90 17.12
N ASP A 85 -11.83 21.67 17.04
CA ASP A 85 -11.35 22.30 15.80
C ASP A 85 -10.50 21.38 14.92
N GLY A 86 -10.19 20.15 15.38
CA GLY A 86 -9.40 19.18 14.64
C GLY A 86 -7.89 19.48 14.59
N LEU A 87 -7.41 20.43 15.40
CA LEU A 87 -6.02 20.91 15.32
C LEU A 87 -5.10 20.26 16.35
N VAL A 88 -5.60 19.88 17.52
CA VAL A 88 -4.77 19.34 18.61
C VAL A 88 -5.11 17.87 18.86
N TYR A 89 -4.10 17.03 18.73
CA TYR A 89 -4.13 15.61 19.05
C TYR A 89 -3.39 15.38 20.35
N SER A 90 -4.09 14.89 21.36
CA SER A 90 -3.50 14.54 22.67
C SER A 90 -3.38 13.03 22.77
N PHE A 91 -2.19 12.52 23.09
CA PHE A 91 -1.92 11.10 23.21
C PHE A 91 -1.51 10.75 24.63
N THR A 92 -1.98 9.59 25.11
CA THR A 92 -1.49 8.91 26.30
C THR A 92 -0.75 7.65 25.84
N LEU A 93 0.49 7.46 26.28
CA LEU A 93 1.31 6.31 25.88
C LEU A 93 1.08 5.11 26.82
N VAL A 94 1.18 3.90 26.26
CA VAL A 94 1.26 2.66 27.04
C VAL A 94 2.47 2.72 27.96
N LYS A 95 2.25 2.50 29.26
CA LYS A 95 3.29 2.54 30.29
C LYS A 95 4.18 1.30 30.27
N GLY A 96 5.48 1.50 30.56
CA GLY A 96 6.44 0.41 30.75
C GLY A 96 6.91 -0.25 29.46
N VAL A 97 6.66 0.35 28.29
CA VAL A 97 7.22 -0.08 27.01
C VAL A 97 8.73 0.17 27.03
N LYS A 98 9.53 -0.85 26.68
CA LYS A 98 10.99 -0.74 26.69
C LYS A 98 11.57 -0.81 25.29
N PHE A 99 12.59 -0.01 25.06
CA PHE A 99 13.51 -0.23 23.95
C PHE A 99 14.37 -1.48 24.20
N GLN A 100 14.91 -2.03 23.13
CA GLN A 100 15.77 -3.22 23.18
C GLN A 100 17.11 -3.01 23.92
N ASN A 101 17.49 -1.75 24.20
CA ASN A 101 18.60 -1.40 25.07
C ASN A 101 18.23 -1.40 26.58
N GLY A 102 16.96 -1.72 26.91
CA GLY A 102 16.43 -1.83 28.27
C GLY A 102 15.84 -0.55 28.85
N ARG A 103 16.01 0.62 28.21
CA ARG A 103 15.43 1.91 28.65
C ARG A 103 13.91 1.95 28.36
N GLU A 104 13.14 2.52 29.27
CA GLU A 104 11.72 2.78 29.06
C GLU A 104 11.52 3.87 27.98
N LEU A 105 10.56 3.63 27.09
CA LEU A 105 10.13 4.56 26.07
C LEU A 105 9.18 5.59 26.69
N VAL A 106 9.45 6.88 26.44
CA VAL A 106 8.68 8.00 26.98
C VAL A 106 8.28 8.99 25.87
N ALA A 107 7.38 9.92 26.20
CA ALA A 107 6.83 10.88 25.23
C ALA A 107 7.90 11.75 24.52
N SER A 108 9.03 12.03 25.19
CA SER A 108 10.15 12.76 24.54
C SER A 108 10.81 11.97 23.42
N ASP A 109 10.75 10.62 23.43
CA ASP A 109 11.26 9.80 22.34
C ASP A 109 10.39 9.91 21.09
N VAL A 110 9.08 10.02 21.27
CA VAL A 110 8.14 10.28 20.16
C VAL A 110 8.48 11.62 19.51
N LYS A 111 8.64 12.69 20.32
CA LYS A 111 9.03 14.00 19.80
C LYS A 111 10.36 13.94 19.07
N TYR A 112 11.38 13.35 19.66
CA TYR A 112 12.70 13.19 19.03
C TYR A 112 12.61 12.47 17.68
N SER A 113 11.82 11.40 17.60
CA SER A 113 11.70 10.59 16.39
C SER A 113 11.04 11.35 15.25
N LEU A 114 9.98 12.11 15.53
CA LEU A 114 9.33 12.97 14.54
C LEU A 114 10.26 14.10 14.08
N GLU A 115 10.95 14.77 15.03
CA GLU A 115 11.94 15.79 14.73
C GLU A 115 13.10 15.24 13.89
N ARG A 116 13.59 14.05 14.20
CA ARG A 116 14.63 13.37 13.42
C ARG A 116 14.18 13.15 11.98
N THR A 117 12.96 12.65 11.77
CA THR A 117 12.43 12.38 10.42
C THR A 117 12.28 13.66 9.61
N VAL A 118 11.83 14.77 10.22
CA VAL A 118 11.65 16.06 9.56
C VAL A 118 12.97 16.80 9.34
N ASN A 119 14.01 16.49 10.14
CA ASN A 119 15.29 17.18 10.07
C ASN A 119 15.95 17.02 8.67
N PRO A 120 16.30 18.12 7.95
CA PRO A 120 16.91 18.03 6.63
C PRO A 120 18.21 17.22 6.58
N LYS A 121 18.94 17.14 7.69
CA LYS A 121 20.19 16.36 7.80
C LYS A 121 19.92 14.84 7.73
N THR A 122 18.73 14.39 8.10
CA THR A 122 18.32 12.98 8.00
C THR A 122 18.04 12.57 6.56
N GLN A 123 17.67 13.53 5.70
CA GLN A 123 17.30 13.29 4.30
C GLN A 123 16.19 12.20 4.16
N SER A 124 15.24 12.22 5.08
CA SER A 124 14.13 11.27 5.08
C SER A 124 13.22 11.50 3.88
N PRO A 125 12.94 10.47 3.06
CA PRO A 125 11.93 10.54 2.02
C PRO A 125 10.52 10.71 2.58
N GLY A 126 10.31 10.41 3.87
CA GLY A 126 9.03 10.54 4.58
C GLY A 126 8.81 11.87 5.29
N ALA A 127 9.77 12.83 5.24
CA ALA A 127 9.63 14.10 5.96
C ALA A 127 8.34 14.85 5.58
N GLY A 128 7.95 14.85 4.32
CA GLY A 128 6.76 15.54 3.80
C GLY A 128 5.44 15.08 4.40
N PHE A 129 5.33 13.85 4.91
CA PHE A 129 4.11 13.38 5.57
C PHE A 129 3.77 14.21 6.82
N PHE A 130 4.75 14.81 7.47
CA PHE A 130 4.59 15.57 8.70
C PHE A 130 4.37 17.07 8.48
N SER A 131 4.15 17.51 7.23
CA SER A 131 4.03 18.94 6.84
C SER A 131 2.88 19.69 7.53
N SER A 132 1.86 18.98 8.00
CA SER A 132 0.77 19.58 8.76
C SER A 132 1.12 19.93 10.22
N ILE A 133 2.25 19.45 10.76
CA ILE A 133 2.64 19.74 12.15
C ILE A 133 3.20 21.18 12.23
N VAL A 134 2.72 21.95 13.20
CA VAL A 134 3.23 23.33 13.45
C VAL A 134 4.73 23.29 13.71
N GLY A 135 5.47 24.18 13.03
CA GLY A 135 6.94 24.25 13.08
C GLY A 135 7.65 23.43 11.99
N TYR A 136 6.92 22.68 11.16
CA TYR A 136 7.50 21.91 10.06
C TYR A 136 8.31 22.76 9.08
N GLU A 137 7.72 23.88 8.59
CA GLU A 137 8.36 24.76 7.62
C GLU A 137 9.66 25.40 8.15
N ASP A 138 9.65 25.83 9.42
CA ASP A 138 10.84 26.42 10.03
C ASP A 138 11.94 25.38 10.25
N MET A 139 11.56 24.15 10.60
CA MET A 139 12.52 23.07 10.79
C MET A 139 13.14 22.60 9.48
N THR A 140 12.34 22.42 8.43
CA THR A 140 12.82 22.02 7.09
C THR A 140 13.65 23.12 6.42
N ALA A 141 13.35 24.38 6.72
CA ALA A 141 14.16 25.53 6.28
C ALA A 141 15.45 25.73 7.10
N GLY A 142 15.69 24.90 8.13
CA GLY A 142 16.84 25.02 9.04
C GLY A 142 16.80 26.22 9.99
N LYS A 143 15.64 26.87 10.16
CA LYS A 143 15.44 27.98 11.08
C LYS A 143 15.16 27.51 12.52
N SER A 144 14.65 26.30 12.68
CA SER A 144 14.39 25.64 13.97
C SER A 144 15.00 24.24 13.99
N THR A 145 15.32 23.73 15.18
CA THR A 145 15.68 22.34 15.43
C THR A 145 14.59 21.57 16.13
N SER A 146 13.42 22.20 16.36
CA SER A 146 12.29 21.63 17.06
C SER A 146 10.99 21.83 16.27
N LEU A 147 10.12 20.81 16.34
CA LEU A 147 8.72 20.89 15.89
C LEU A 147 7.89 21.53 17.01
N ASP A 148 7.60 22.82 16.90
CA ASP A 148 6.89 23.58 17.96
C ASP A 148 5.48 23.05 18.24
N GLY A 149 4.87 22.37 17.28
CA GLY A 149 3.59 21.68 17.44
C GLY A 149 3.66 20.45 18.33
N VAL A 150 4.83 19.84 18.55
CA VAL A 150 4.97 18.63 19.39
C VAL A 150 5.40 19.04 20.78
N LYS A 151 4.49 18.91 21.75
CA LYS A 151 4.73 19.26 23.16
C LYS A 151 4.66 18.03 24.05
N VAL A 152 5.72 17.78 24.77
CA VAL A 152 5.77 16.77 25.84
C VAL A 152 5.18 17.39 27.10
N VAL A 153 4.15 16.76 27.65
CA VAL A 153 3.50 17.18 28.90
C VAL A 153 4.20 16.51 30.09
N ASP A 154 4.38 15.20 29.98
CA ASP A 154 5.16 14.37 30.91
C ASP A 154 5.64 13.11 30.18
N ASP A 155 6.19 12.12 30.90
CA ASP A 155 6.74 10.91 30.31
C ASP A 155 5.74 10.08 29.49
N GLN A 156 4.44 10.23 29.76
CA GLN A 156 3.38 9.44 29.10
C GLN A 156 2.43 10.26 28.25
N HIS A 157 2.46 11.60 28.35
CA HIS A 157 1.52 12.46 27.65
C HIS A 157 2.23 13.44 26.73
N LEU A 158 1.73 13.53 25.52
CA LEU A 158 2.17 14.53 24.53
C LEU A 158 0.97 15.07 23.75
N THR A 159 1.16 16.27 23.23
CA THR A 159 0.20 16.85 22.27
C THR A 159 0.91 17.16 20.96
N ILE A 160 0.19 16.98 19.86
CA ILE A 160 0.64 17.37 18.52
C ILE A 160 -0.39 18.35 17.94
N THR A 161 0.10 19.55 17.62
CA THR A 161 -0.72 20.63 17.06
C THR A 161 -0.45 20.72 15.56
N LEU A 162 -1.53 20.74 14.77
CA LEU A 162 -1.50 20.88 13.32
C LEU A 162 -1.77 22.32 12.90
N SER A 163 -1.23 22.73 11.76
CA SER A 163 -1.47 24.03 11.13
C SER A 163 -2.85 24.16 10.49
N ALA A 164 -3.46 23.02 10.13
CA ALA A 164 -4.81 22.88 9.61
C ALA A 164 -5.37 21.50 9.99
N PRO A 165 -6.71 21.33 10.08
CA PRO A 165 -7.32 20.02 10.31
C PRO A 165 -6.91 19.04 9.21
N ASN A 166 -6.50 17.82 9.63
CA ASN A 166 -6.01 16.79 8.70
C ASN A 166 -6.58 15.41 9.09
N ALA A 167 -7.55 14.93 8.33
CA ALA A 167 -8.20 13.64 8.56
C ALA A 167 -7.25 12.44 8.40
N THR A 168 -6.10 12.61 7.73
CA THR A 168 -5.13 11.53 7.55
C THR A 168 -4.07 11.48 8.63
N PHE A 169 -4.08 12.41 9.58
CA PHE A 169 -3.00 12.55 10.56
C PHE A 169 -2.77 11.28 11.40
N LEU A 170 -3.84 10.59 11.83
CA LEU A 170 -3.69 9.33 12.56
C LEU A 170 -3.13 8.20 11.66
N HIS A 171 -3.42 8.21 10.37
CA HIS A 171 -2.79 7.30 9.41
C HIS A 171 -1.29 7.59 9.27
N ILE A 172 -0.91 8.87 9.27
CA ILE A 172 0.50 9.28 9.25
C ILE A 172 1.22 8.81 10.52
N MET A 173 0.53 8.77 11.67
CA MET A 173 1.08 8.21 12.91
C MET A 173 1.20 6.67 12.90
N ALA A 174 0.71 5.99 11.86
CA ALA A 174 0.80 4.54 11.66
C ALA A 174 1.86 4.12 10.62
N ILE A 175 2.40 5.04 9.81
CA ILE A 175 3.45 4.70 8.82
C ILE A 175 4.81 4.51 9.50
N ASN A 176 5.72 3.78 8.84
CA ASN A 176 7.03 3.49 9.41
C ASN A 176 7.88 4.73 9.71
N PHE A 177 7.70 5.82 8.97
CA PHE A 177 8.38 7.09 9.24
C PHE A 177 8.03 7.74 10.59
N ALA A 178 6.92 7.32 11.22
CA ALA A 178 6.52 7.73 12.57
C ALA A 178 7.00 6.75 13.66
N SER A 179 7.88 5.80 13.34
CA SER A 179 8.44 4.85 14.31
C SER A 179 9.27 5.55 15.37
N VAL A 180 9.11 5.09 16.62
CA VAL A 180 9.81 5.67 17.77
C VAL A 180 11.16 5.00 17.95
N VAL A 181 12.21 5.81 18.04
CA VAL A 181 13.61 5.39 18.18
C VAL A 181 14.27 6.05 19.38
N PRO A 182 15.19 5.37 20.10
CA PRO A 182 15.94 5.97 21.21
C PRO A 182 17.06 6.86 20.67
N LYS A 183 17.09 8.11 21.15
CA LYS A 183 18.07 9.14 20.73
C LYS A 183 19.50 8.66 20.87
N GLU A 184 19.82 8.04 22.01
CA GLU A 184 21.16 7.59 22.33
C GLU A 184 21.70 6.52 21.37
N ALA A 185 20.83 5.63 20.86
CA ALA A 185 21.25 4.63 19.88
C ALA A 185 21.44 5.26 18.48
N VAL A 186 20.61 6.22 18.10
CA VAL A 186 20.78 6.97 16.85
C VAL A 186 22.08 7.77 16.88
N GLU A 187 22.39 8.43 18.00
CA GLU A 187 23.64 9.19 18.16
C GLU A 187 24.87 8.29 18.18
N GLN A 188 24.77 7.10 18.80
CA GLN A 188 25.84 6.11 18.83
C GLN A 188 26.22 5.61 17.43
N TRP A 189 25.24 5.29 16.60
CA TRP A 189 25.45 4.64 15.30
C TRP A 189 25.42 5.60 14.11
N GLY A 190 24.86 6.80 14.27
CA GLY A 190 24.79 7.82 13.22
C GLY A 190 24.21 7.26 11.91
N ALA A 191 24.96 7.35 10.82
CA ALA A 191 24.55 6.86 9.51
C ALA A 191 24.39 5.32 9.44
N ASP A 192 25.02 4.58 10.35
CA ASP A 192 24.93 3.12 10.42
C ASP A 192 23.78 2.62 11.32
N PHE A 193 22.93 3.51 11.84
CA PHE A 193 21.79 3.13 12.67
C PHE A 193 20.90 2.07 12.00
N GLY A 194 20.71 2.14 10.68
CA GLY A 194 19.94 1.16 9.92
C GLY A 194 20.55 -0.24 9.89
N LYS A 195 21.85 -0.41 10.23
CA LYS A 195 22.51 -1.71 10.38
C LYS A 195 22.51 -2.19 11.84
N HIS A 196 22.26 -1.29 12.76
CA HIS A 196 22.21 -1.52 14.20
C HIS A 196 20.91 -1.00 14.81
N PRO A 197 19.73 -1.41 14.28
CA PRO A 197 18.45 -0.88 14.73
C PRO A 197 18.20 -1.23 16.19
N VAL A 198 17.81 -0.24 16.97
CA VAL A 198 17.32 -0.38 18.34
C VAL A 198 15.91 0.17 18.38
N GLY A 199 14.94 -0.70 18.55
CA GLY A 199 13.53 -0.36 18.61
C GLY A 199 12.86 -0.90 19.86
N SER A 200 11.52 -0.94 19.82
CA SER A 200 10.66 -1.52 20.87
C SER A 200 9.63 -2.49 20.29
N GLY A 201 9.84 -2.95 19.04
CA GLY A 201 8.96 -3.88 18.33
C GLY A 201 9.03 -5.32 18.83
N ALA A 202 8.23 -6.17 18.17
CA ALA A 202 8.09 -7.59 18.50
C ALA A 202 9.38 -8.39 18.30
N PHE A 203 10.24 -7.96 17.40
CA PHE A 203 11.53 -8.59 17.11
C PHE A 203 12.70 -7.62 17.30
N ARG A 204 13.89 -8.19 17.45
CA ARG A 204 15.18 -7.48 17.41
C ARG A 204 16.09 -8.09 16.36
N LEU A 205 16.95 -7.30 15.75
CA LEU A 205 17.97 -7.78 14.84
C LEU A 205 19.02 -8.58 15.60
N ALA A 206 19.26 -9.83 15.18
CA ALA A 206 20.29 -10.70 15.75
C ALA A 206 21.55 -10.77 14.88
N ASP A 207 21.38 -10.86 13.56
CA ASP A 207 22.49 -10.93 12.60
C ASP A 207 22.06 -10.36 11.24
N TRP A 208 22.95 -9.71 10.53
CA TRP A 208 22.72 -9.29 9.15
C TRP A 208 24.02 -9.41 8.36
N LYS A 209 24.04 -10.40 7.47
CA LYS A 209 25.09 -10.61 6.48
C LYS A 209 24.60 -10.16 5.13
N LEU A 210 25.03 -8.98 4.69
CA LEU A 210 24.60 -8.34 3.45
C LEU A 210 24.64 -9.31 2.26
N GLY A 211 23.55 -9.35 1.50
CA GLY A 211 23.38 -10.21 0.33
C GLY A 211 23.26 -11.71 0.63
N GLN A 212 23.21 -12.13 1.88
CA GLN A 212 23.13 -13.53 2.29
C GLN A 212 21.94 -13.82 3.20
N LYS A 213 21.90 -13.19 4.38
CA LYS A 213 20.84 -13.43 5.35
C LYS A 213 20.66 -12.27 6.32
N LEU A 214 19.44 -12.16 6.85
CA LEU A 214 19.08 -11.32 7.98
C LEU A 214 18.28 -12.16 8.98
N GLU A 215 18.62 -12.07 10.27
CA GLU A 215 17.96 -12.84 11.33
C GLU A 215 17.30 -11.89 12.33
N LEU A 216 15.99 -12.08 12.51
CA LEU A 216 15.22 -11.44 13.58
C LEU A 216 14.92 -12.47 14.66
N VAL A 217 15.08 -12.09 15.93
CA VAL A 217 14.72 -12.93 17.08
C VAL A 217 13.69 -12.21 17.94
N LYS A 218 12.83 -12.99 18.58
CA LYS A 218 11.79 -12.51 19.48
C LYS A 218 12.35 -11.52 20.51
N ASN A 219 11.64 -10.41 20.69
CA ASN A 219 11.91 -9.45 21.76
C ASN A 219 11.17 -9.91 23.03
N PRO A 220 11.86 -10.36 24.09
CA PRO A 220 11.20 -10.84 25.30
C PRO A 220 10.48 -9.73 26.09
N ASP A 221 10.86 -8.47 25.85
CA ASP A 221 10.28 -7.29 26.52
C ASP A 221 9.17 -6.62 25.67
N TYR A 222 8.68 -7.29 24.61
CA TYR A 222 7.62 -6.72 23.79
C TYR A 222 6.33 -6.54 24.60
N PHE A 223 5.76 -5.34 24.53
CA PHE A 223 4.67 -4.94 25.42
C PHE A 223 3.33 -5.64 25.11
N GLN A 224 3.10 -6.08 23.85
CA GLN A 224 1.89 -6.81 23.48
C GLN A 224 2.04 -8.28 23.90
N LYS A 225 1.29 -8.66 24.93
CA LYS A 225 1.37 -10.00 25.51
C LYS A 225 0.97 -11.08 24.51
N GLY A 226 1.76 -12.15 24.45
CA GLY A 226 1.52 -13.30 23.59
C GLY A 226 2.13 -13.16 22.18
N LEU A 227 2.63 -12.00 21.82
CA LEU A 227 3.33 -11.73 20.56
C LEU A 227 4.85 -11.52 20.79
N PRO A 228 5.66 -11.74 19.74
CA PRO A 228 5.33 -12.51 18.54
C PRO A 228 5.18 -13.99 18.88
N TYR A 229 4.51 -14.76 18.01
CA TYR A 229 4.38 -16.20 18.26
C TYR A 229 5.67 -16.96 18.02
N VAL A 230 6.37 -16.71 16.88
CA VAL A 230 7.62 -17.41 16.55
C VAL A 230 8.82 -16.83 17.29
N ASP A 231 9.83 -17.66 17.51
CA ASP A 231 11.05 -17.27 18.24
C ASP A 231 12.07 -16.59 17.35
N LYS A 232 12.13 -17.02 16.07
CA LYS A 232 13.11 -16.50 15.11
C LYS A 232 12.57 -16.49 13.69
N ILE A 233 12.98 -15.49 12.91
CA ILE A 233 12.78 -15.40 11.48
C ILE A 233 14.13 -15.25 10.81
N THR A 234 14.45 -16.16 9.88
CA THR A 234 15.63 -16.06 9.02
C THR A 234 15.20 -15.66 7.63
N PHE A 235 15.62 -14.51 7.17
CA PHE A 235 15.48 -14.07 5.80
C PHE A 235 16.71 -14.49 5.02
N GLU A 236 16.54 -15.41 4.08
CA GLU A 236 17.59 -15.82 3.14
C GLU A 236 17.52 -14.92 1.89
N ILE A 237 18.60 -14.22 1.62
CA ILE A 237 18.71 -13.22 0.57
C ILE A 237 19.41 -13.82 -0.66
N GLY A 238 19.15 -13.28 -1.86
CA GLY A 238 19.74 -13.75 -3.12
C GLY A 238 19.09 -15.02 -3.67
N GLN A 239 17.91 -15.39 -3.21
CA GLN A 239 17.20 -16.59 -3.63
C GLN A 239 16.40 -16.34 -4.90
N ASP A 240 16.64 -17.15 -5.95
CA ASP A 240 15.78 -17.15 -7.13
C ASP A 240 14.35 -17.59 -6.75
N PRO A 241 13.29 -16.87 -7.16
CA PRO A 241 11.91 -17.19 -6.79
C PRO A 241 11.44 -18.59 -7.21
N THR A 242 11.97 -19.12 -8.32
CA THR A 242 11.65 -20.50 -8.77
C THR A 242 12.28 -21.53 -7.83
N VAL A 243 13.54 -21.30 -7.44
CA VAL A 243 14.24 -22.14 -6.46
C VAL A 243 13.56 -22.06 -5.10
N ALA A 244 13.13 -20.86 -4.67
CA ALA A 244 12.39 -20.65 -3.44
C ALA A 244 11.10 -21.50 -3.37
N LEU A 245 10.32 -21.56 -4.47
CA LEU A 245 9.13 -22.41 -4.55
C LEU A 245 9.47 -23.91 -4.48
N LEU A 246 10.54 -24.36 -5.11
CA LEU A 246 10.97 -25.76 -5.02
C LEU A 246 11.35 -26.13 -3.58
N ARG A 247 12.07 -25.25 -2.88
CA ARG A 247 12.46 -25.43 -1.48
C ARG A 247 11.26 -25.38 -0.54
N LEU A 248 10.29 -24.49 -0.81
CA LEU A 248 9.03 -24.43 -0.05
C LEU A 248 8.25 -25.74 -0.16
N ASN A 249 8.15 -26.32 -1.35
CA ASN A 249 7.50 -27.62 -1.56
C ASN A 249 8.20 -28.79 -0.84
N LYS A 250 9.52 -28.68 -0.62
CA LYS A 250 10.28 -29.64 0.20
C LYS A 250 10.20 -29.37 1.71
N GLY A 251 9.61 -28.24 2.12
CA GLY A 251 9.54 -27.85 3.53
C GLY A 251 10.84 -27.23 4.09
N GLU A 252 11.74 -26.79 3.23
CA GLU A 252 13.00 -26.12 3.60
C GLU A 252 12.81 -24.62 3.81
N VAL A 253 11.74 -24.03 3.27
CA VAL A 253 11.37 -22.62 3.33
C VAL A 253 9.91 -22.54 3.75
N ASP A 254 9.58 -21.55 4.58
CA ASP A 254 8.22 -21.37 5.09
C ASP A 254 7.43 -20.30 4.31
N ILE A 255 8.09 -19.26 3.86
CA ILE A 255 7.47 -18.17 3.08
C ILE A 255 8.36 -17.83 1.88
N ALA A 256 7.82 -17.98 0.66
CA ALA A 256 8.45 -17.44 -0.54
C ALA A 256 8.05 -15.95 -0.67
N GLY A 257 8.91 -15.06 -0.18
CA GLY A 257 8.60 -13.62 -0.02
C GLY A 257 8.33 -12.91 -1.33
N ASP A 258 9.02 -13.27 -2.42
CA ASP A 258 8.77 -12.73 -3.76
C ASP A 258 7.51 -13.33 -4.42
N GLY A 259 6.84 -14.29 -3.78
CA GLY A 259 5.64 -14.94 -4.27
C GLY A 259 5.87 -15.95 -5.38
N VAL A 260 4.87 -16.13 -6.27
CA VAL A 260 4.92 -17.08 -7.38
C VAL A 260 5.39 -16.39 -8.65
N PRO A 261 6.45 -16.87 -9.33
CA PRO A 261 6.86 -16.34 -10.63
C PRO A 261 5.70 -16.34 -11.64
N PRO A 262 5.55 -15.30 -12.47
CA PRO A 262 4.43 -15.18 -13.41
C PRO A 262 4.23 -16.40 -14.31
N ALA A 263 5.30 -17.03 -14.76
CA ALA A 263 5.25 -18.22 -15.62
C ALA A 263 4.64 -19.46 -14.93
N GLN A 264 4.78 -19.56 -13.60
CA GLN A 264 4.30 -20.71 -12.81
C GLN A 264 2.95 -20.43 -12.15
N PHE A 265 2.46 -19.18 -12.19
CA PHE A 265 1.31 -18.75 -11.41
C PHE A 265 0.04 -19.55 -11.70
N LEU A 266 -0.32 -19.75 -12.98
CA LEU A 266 -1.53 -20.50 -13.34
C LEU A 266 -1.44 -21.98 -12.92
N GLN A 267 -0.26 -22.60 -13.08
CA GLN A 267 -0.05 -23.96 -12.62
C GLN A 267 -0.23 -24.05 -11.11
N PHE A 268 0.43 -23.16 -10.36
CA PHE A 268 0.37 -23.15 -8.90
C PHE A 268 -1.05 -22.89 -8.38
N LYS A 269 -1.76 -21.93 -8.95
CA LYS A 269 -3.14 -21.56 -8.59
C LYS A 269 -4.16 -22.68 -8.87
N ASN A 270 -3.93 -23.49 -9.91
CA ASN A 270 -4.88 -24.52 -10.35
C ASN A 270 -4.55 -25.91 -9.81
N ASP A 271 -3.33 -26.15 -9.35
CA ASP A 271 -2.93 -27.41 -8.75
C ASP A 271 -3.57 -27.60 -7.36
N PRO A 272 -4.37 -28.66 -7.12
CA PRO A 272 -5.01 -28.90 -5.83
C PRO A 272 -4.06 -28.98 -4.62
N ALA A 273 -2.81 -29.38 -4.83
CA ALA A 273 -1.80 -29.49 -3.77
C ALA A 273 -1.18 -28.14 -3.39
N SER A 274 -1.00 -27.24 -4.35
CA SER A 274 -0.36 -25.94 -4.19
C SER A 274 -1.34 -24.82 -3.88
N LYS A 275 -2.57 -24.89 -4.41
CA LYS A 275 -3.61 -23.87 -4.23
C LYS A 275 -3.84 -23.47 -2.76
N PRO A 276 -3.90 -24.40 -1.77
CA PRO A 276 -4.08 -24.06 -0.36
C PRO A 276 -2.88 -23.33 0.26
N LEU A 277 -1.72 -23.34 -0.41
CA LEU A 277 -0.51 -22.64 0.03
C LEU A 277 -0.44 -21.19 -0.47
N LEU A 278 -1.33 -20.84 -1.41
CA LEU A 278 -1.38 -19.50 -2.00
C LEU A 278 -2.28 -18.61 -1.14
N VAL A 279 -1.69 -17.54 -0.62
CA VAL A 279 -2.40 -16.47 0.11
C VAL A 279 -2.56 -15.27 -0.82
N THR A 280 -3.78 -14.80 -0.96
CA THR A 280 -4.12 -13.70 -1.88
C THR A 280 -4.69 -12.53 -1.09
N GLY A 281 -4.27 -11.32 -1.41
CA GLY A 281 -4.81 -10.09 -0.83
C GLY A 281 -4.90 -8.96 -1.84
N ASN A 282 -5.76 -7.99 -1.55
CA ASN A 282 -5.87 -6.78 -2.32
C ASN A 282 -4.70 -5.85 -1.99
N GLN A 283 -4.11 -5.27 -3.04
CA GLN A 283 -3.13 -4.21 -2.89
C GLN A 283 -3.82 -2.86 -3.06
N LEU A 284 -3.37 -1.84 -2.34
CA LEU A 284 -3.88 -0.47 -2.50
C LEU A 284 -3.23 0.19 -3.73
N GLN A 285 -3.45 -0.42 -4.88
CA GLN A 285 -2.86 -0.04 -6.16
C GLN A 285 -3.85 -0.21 -7.30
N THR A 286 -3.85 0.74 -8.23
CA THR A 286 -4.60 0.66 -9.49
C THR A 286 -3.63 0.88 -10.64
N GLY A 287 -3.60 -0.04 -11.61
CA GLY A 287 -2.92 0.14 -12.89
C GLY A 287 -3.83 0.88 -13.87
N TYR A 288 -3.30 1.92 -14.50
CA TYR A 288 -4.08 2.83 -15.37
C TYR A 288 -3.24 3.34 -16.53
N VAL A 289 -3.94 3.81 -17.59
CA VAL A 289 -3.32 4.64 -18.63
C VAL A 289 -3.66 6.09 -18.34
N THR A 290 -2.66 6.96 -18.22
CA THR A 290 -2.87 8.40 -18.15
C THR A 290 -3.10 8.99 -19.54
N LEU A 291 -3.98 9.99 -19.61
CA LEU A 291 -4.26 10.77 -20.82
C LEU A 291 -3.90 12.22 -20.51
N LYS A 292 -2.85 12.75 -21.16
CA LYS A 292 -2.35 14.10 -20.84
C LYS A 292 -3.33 15.17 -21.30
N THR A 293 -4.16 15.64 -20.37
CA THR A 293 -5.32 16.50 -20.63
C THR A 293 -4.97 17.87 -21.21
N THR A 294 -3.71 18.26 -21.17
CA THR A 294 -3.19 19.53 -21.72
C THR A 294 -2.68 19.43 -23.15
N LEU A 295 -2.56 18.21 -23.70
CA LEU A 295 -2.05 18.00 -25.06
C LEU A 295 -3.17 17.62 -26.03
N PRO A 296 -3.29 18.26 -27.20
CA PRO A 296 -4.20 17.80 -28.23
C PRO A 296 -3.81 16.40 -28.76
N PRO A 297 -4.80 15.54 -29.07
CA PRO A 297 -6.24 15.76 -28.96
C PRO A 297 -6.83 15.31 -27.62
N PHE A 298 -6.00 15.00 -26.59
CA PHE A 298 -6.43 14.55 -25.26
C PHE A 298 -7.04 15.68 -24.41
N ASP A 299 -6.94 16.94 -24.82
CA ASP A 299 -7.68 18.09 -24.27
C ASP A 299 -9.19 17.96 -24.50
N ASN A 300 -9.61 17.20 -25.52
CA ASN A 300 -11.02 16.95 -25.81
C ASN A 300 -11.56 15.78 -24.97
N LEU A 301 -12.61 16.05 -24.18
CA LEU A 301 -13.25 15.04 -23.31
C LEU A 301 -13.77 13.82 -24.10
N LYS A 302 -14.38 14.01 -25.28
CA LYS A 302 -14.91 12.91 -26.10
C LYS A 302 -13.79 11.96 -26.55
N VAL A 303 -12.59 12.46 -26.80
CA VAL A 303 -11.42 11.65 -27.16
C VAL A 303 -11.00 10.80 -25.95
N ARG A 304 -10.93 11.38 -24.77
CA ARG A 304 -10.57 10.62 -23.55
C ARG A 304 -11.60 9.55 -23.21
N GLN A 305 -12.89 9.87 -23.34
CA GLN A 305 -13.98 8.90 -23.16
C GLN A 305 -13.93 7.78 -24.21
N ALA A 306 -13.66 8.10 -25.47
CA ALA A 306 -13.51 7.11 -26.53
C ALA A 306 -12.37 6.13 -26.26
N ILE A 307 -11.22 6.62 -25.78
CA ILE A 307 -10.09 5.77 -25.41
C ILE A 307 -10.45 4.84 -24.24
N ASN A 308 -11.17 5.34 -23.24
CA ASN A 308 -11.68 4.52 -22.14
C ASN A 308 -12.56 3.37 -22.64
N MET A 309 -13.48 3.67 -23.57
CA MET A 309 -14.40 2.68 -24.13
C MET A 309 -13.73 1.71 -25.10
N ALA A 310 -12.59 2.06 -25.67
CA ALA A 310 -11.90 1.23 -26.66
C ALA A 310 -11.01 0.14 -26.05
N ILE A 311 -10.56 0.29 -24.79
CA ILE A 311 -9.58 -0.62 -24.16
C ILE A 311 -10.29 -1.75 -23.40
N SER A 312 -9.99 -3.01 -23.78
CA SER A 312 -10.52 -4.21 -23.12
C SER A 312 -9.69 -4.57 -21.88
N LYS A 313 -10.20 -4.23 -20.71
CA LYS A 313 -9.57 -4.49 -19.40
C LYS A 313 -9.48 -5.99 -19.12
N GLU A 314 -10.51 -6.75 -19.45
CA GLU A 314 -10.56 -8.21 -19.26
C GLU A 314 -9.48 -8.93 -20.08
N ARG A 315 -9.17 -8.42 -21.30
CA ARG A 315 -8.09 -8.98 -22.11
C ARG A 315 -6.74 -8.74 -21.47
N ILE A 316 -6.52 -7.55 -20.92
CA ILE A 316 -5.27 -7.22 -20.22
C ILE A 316 -5.10 -8.09 -18.96
N VAL A 317 -6.16 -8.30 -18.18
CA VAL A 317 -6.13 -9.18 -17.01
C VAL A 317 -5.77 -10.62 -17.39
N ARG A 318 -6.23 -11.10 -18.57
CA ARG A 318 -5.81 -12.43 -19.08
C ARG A 318 -4.32 -12.49 -19.43
N ILE A 319 -3.73 -11.40 -19.98
CA ILE A 319 -2.29 -11.33 -20.29
C ILE A 319 -1.43 -11.54 -19.03
N ILE A 320 -1.90 -11.06 -17.89
CA ILE A 320 -1.21 -11.22 -16.59
C ILE A 320 -1.71 -12.43 -15.80
N ASN A 321 -2.31 -13.42 -16.48
CA ASN A 321 -2.74 -14.68 -15.89
C ASN A 321 -3.76 -14.54 -14.75
N GLY A 322 -4.60 -13.49 -14.75
CA GLY A 322 -5.60 -13.25 -13.71
C GLY A 322 -5.01 -12.84 -12.35
N ARG A 323 -3.85 -12.18 -12.36
CA ARG A 323 -3.20 -11.64 -11.15
C ARG A 323 -3.76 -10.29 -10.72
N ALA A 324 -4.84 -9.84 -11.33
CA ALA A 324 -5.54 -8.61 -11.01
C ALA A 324 -7.04 -8.77 -11.31
N VAL A 325 -7.83 -7.82 -10.86
CA VAL A 325 -9.25 -7.68 -11.22
C VAL A 325 -9.44 -6.41 -12.05
N PRO A 326 -10.35 -6.38 -13.07
CA PRO A 326 -10.61 -5.17 -13.84
C PRO A 326 -11.01 -4.00 -12.95
N ALA A 327 -10.46 -2.81 -13.21
CA ALA A 327 -10.78 -1.58 -12.49
C ALA A 327 -11.65 -0.64 -13.32
N ASN A 328 -12.58 0.06 -12.64
CA ASN A 328 -13.46 1.05 -13.25
C ASN A 328 -13.25 2.46 -12.70
N GLN A 329 -12.55 2.59 -11.58
CA GLN A 329 -12.28 3.83 -10.87
C GLN A 329 -10.83 3.87 -10.36
N PRO A 330 -10.33 5.05 -9.96
CA PRO A 330 -8.96 5.18 -9.48
C PRO A 330 -8.69 4.44 -8.17
N LEU A 331 -9.65 4.44 -7.23
CA LEU A 331 -9.49 3.75 -5.95
C LEU A 331 -9.51 2.23 -6.11
N PRO A 332 -8.61 1.49 -5.44
CA PRO A 332 -8.68 0.03 -5.35
C PRO A 332 -9.76 -0.44 -4.34
N PRO A 333 -10.27 -1.69 -4.46
CA PRO A 333 -11.41 -2.18 -3.65
C PRO A 333 -11.24 -2.12 -2.14
N ALA A 334 -10.02 -2.22 -1.62
CA ALA A 334 -9.75 -2.16 -0.18
C ALA A 334 -9.64 -0.72 0.36
N MET A 335 -9.67 0.30 -0.52
CA MET A 335 -9.58 1.70 -0.12
C MET A 335 -10.92 2.20 0.40
N PRO A 336 -10.98 2.88 1.56
CA PRO A 336 -12.17 3.61 1.99
C PRO A 336 -12.64 4.57 0.88
N GLY A 337 -13.96 4.67 0.66
CA GLY A 337 -14.50 5.48 -0.44
C GLY A 337 -14.54 4.78 -1.80
N TYR A 338 -14.07 3.53 -1.93
CA TYR A 338 -14.31 2.74 -3.13
C TYR A 338 -15.81 2.56 -3.36
N ASP A 339 -16.29 2.94 -4.55
CA ASP A 339 -17.71 2.81 -4.90
C ASP A 339 -17.98 1.49 -5.64
N THR A 340 -18.60 0.53 -4.96
CA THR A 340 -18.97 -0.77 -5.54
C THR A 340 -20.06 -0.66 -6.62
N GLN A 341 -20.81 0.44 -6.66
CA GLN A 341 -21.89 0.65 -7.61
C GLN A 341 -21.40 1.35 -8.90
N TYR A 342 -20.25 2.02 -8.83
CA TYR A 342 -19.70 2.72 -9.99
C TYR A 342 -19.20 1.72 -11.06
N LYS A 343 -19.76 1.78 -12.25
CA LYS A 343 -19.42 0.85 -13.35
C LYS A 343 -18.42 1.42 -14.35
N GLY A 344 -18.20 2.75 -14.32
CA GLY A 344 -17.35 3.43 -15.31
C GLY A 344 -17.91 3.37 -16.74
N LEU A 345 -17.07 3.73 -17.70
CA LEU A 345 -17.40 3.62 -19.11
C LEU A 345 -17.28 2.16 -19.57
N PRO A 346 -18.27 1.62 -20.31
CA PRO A 346 -18.24 0.23 -20.79
C PRO A 346 -17.22 0.06 -21.93
N TYR A 347 -16.73 -1.17 -22.13
CA TYR A 347 -16.02 -1.51 -23.36
C TYR A 347 -17.02 -1.52 -24.53
N ASP A 348 -16.90 -0.52 -25.42
CA ASP A 348 -17.77 -0.33 -26.56
C ASP A 348 -17.01 0.34 -27.71
N VAL A 349 -16.56 -0.46 -28.67
CA VAL A 349 -15.78 -0.01 -29.82
C VAL A 349 -16.60 0.90 -30.74
N GLU A 350 -17.87 0.62 -30.95
CA GLU A 350 -18.73 1.43 -31.85
C GLU A 350 -19.09 2.77 -31.19
N GLY A 351 -19.38 2.77 -29.90
CA GLY A 351 -19.54 4.00 -29.12
C GLY A 351 -18.29 4.86 -29.13
N ALA A 352 -17.10 4.25 -28.99
CA ALA A 352 -15.81 4.95 -29.07
C ALA A 352 -15.60 5.60 -30.46
N LYS A 353 -15.88 4.90 -31.56
CA LYS A 353 -15.83 5.46 -32.94
C LYS A 353 -16.76 6.65 -33.10
N LYS A 354 -17.97 6.57 -32.56
CA LYS A 354 -18.92 7.67 -32.59
C LYS A 354 -18.41 8.90 -31.86
N LEU A 355 -17.85 8.73 -30.64
CA LEU A 355 -17.25 9.84 -29.89
C LEU A 355 -16.09 10.49 -30.63
N LEU A 356 -15.22 9.69 -31.28
CA LEU A 356 -14.14 10.23 -32.11
C LEU A 356 -14.66 11.00 -33.32
N ALA A 357 -15.70 10.50 -33.99
CA ALA A 357 -16.36 11.22 -35.09
C ALA A 357 -16.96 12.55 -34.63
N ASP A 358 -17.66 12.56 -33.49
CA ASP A 358 -18.21 13.74 -32.85
C ASP A 358 -17.15 14.76 -32.39
N ALA A 359 -15.91 14.30 -32.18
CA ALA A 359 -14.73 15.12 -31.89
C ALA A 359 -14.03 15.61 -33.18
N GLY A 360 -14.55 15.29 -34.38
CA GLY A 360 -13.91 15.64 -35.65
C GLY A 360 -12.76 14.71 -36.05
N LEU A 361 -12.60 13.58 -35.37
CA LEU A 361 -11.49 12.61 -35.54
C LEU A 361 -11.97 11.25 -36.06
N ALA A 362 -12.96 11.22 -36.96
CA ALA A 362 -13.49 9.98 -37.50
C ALA A 362 -12.44 9.06 -38.19
N LYS A 363 -11.34 9.63 -38.68
CA LYS A 363 -10.19 8.89 -39.27
C LYS A 363 -9.13 8.48 -38.24
N GLY A 364 -9.38 8.76 -36.97
CA GLY A 364 -8.40 8.57 -35.88
C GLY A 364 -7.25 9.56 -35.97
N PHE A 365 -6.17 9.26 -35.23
CA PHE A 365 -4.97 10.08 -35.12
C PHE A 365 -3.76 9.23 -34.71
N ASP A 366 -2.57 9.83 -34.84
CA ASP A 366 -1.31 9.22 -34.39
C ASP A 366 -0.96 9.71 -32.98
N THR A 367 -0.45 8.81 -32.15
CA THR A 367 -0.04 9.14 -30.78
C THR A 367 1.04 8.17 -30.26
N GLU A 368 1.53 8.42 -29.04
CA GLU A 368 2.55 7.60 -28.37
C GLU A 368 2.04 7.07 -27.04
N LEU A 369 2.42 5.82 -26.72
CA LEU A 369 2.21 5.19 -25.41
C LEU A 369 3.56 4.83 -24.78
N TYR A 370 3.87 5.47 -23.68
CA TYR A 370 5.09 5.23 -22.91
C TYR A 370 4.86 4.09 -21.93
N VAL A 371 5.83 3.17 -21.82
CA VAL A 371 5.73 1.94 -21.04
C VAL A 371 7.10 1.47 -20.57
N MET A 372 7.15 0.86 -19.39
CA MET A 372 8.37 0.16 -18.95
C MET A 372 8.73 -1.01 -19.88
N ASN A 373 10.03 -1.22 -20.05
CA ASN A 373 10.57 -2.29 -20.91
C ASN A 373 10.66 -3.68 -20.23
N THR A 374 10.13 -3.82 -19.02
CA THR A 374 10.09 -5.07 -18.26
C THR A 374 8.77 -5.82 -18.46
N ASP A 375 8.82 -7.14 -18.62
CA ASP A 375 7.61 -7.99 -18.74
C ASP A 375 6.73 -7.88 -17.45
N PRO A 376 5.39 -7.81 -17.57
CA PRO A 376 4.56 -7.97 -18.77
C PRO A 376 4.21 -6.65 -19.48
N GLN A 377 4.81 -5.51 -19.11
CA GLN A 377 4.37 -4.19 -19.53
C GLN A 377 4.34 -3.98 -21.07
N PRO A 378 5.36 -4.40 -21.85
CA PRO A 378 5.30 -4.28 -23.30
C PRO A 378 4.15 -5.08 -23.95
N ARG A 379 3.82 -6.27 -23.41
CA ARG A 379 2.70 -7.08 -23.91
C ARG A 379 1.34 -6.43 -23.62
N ILE A 380 1.21 -5.77 -22.47
CA ILE A 380 0.02 -4.98 -22.12
C ILE A 380 -0.10 -3.79 -23.08
N ALA A 381 0.97 -3.06 -23.33
CA ALA A 381 0.99 -1.94 -24.27
C ALA A 381 0.61 -2.36 -25.69
N GLN A 382 1.07 -3.51 -26.17
CA GLN A 382 0.64 -4.08 -27.45
C GLN A 382 -0.84 -4.41 -27.48
N SER A 383 -1.42 -4.90 -26.39
CA SER A 383 -2.86 -5.12 -26.28
C SER A 383 -3.65 -3.82 -26.35
N ILE A 384 -3.18 -2.76 -25.67
CA ILE A 384 -3.78 -1.42 -25.74
C ILE A 384 -3.67 -0.85 -27.16
N GLN A 385 -2.51 -0.95 -27.79
CA GLN A 385 -2.28 -0.53 -29.19
C GLN A 385 -3.28 -1.20 -30.15
N GLN A 386 -3.45 -2.52 -30.03
CA GLN A 386 -4.39 -3.28 -30.88
C GLN A 386 -5.84 -2.86 -30.65
N ASP A 387 -6.23 -2.52 -29.43
CA ASP A 387 -7.58 -2.04 -29.12
C ASP A 387 -7.81 -0.65 -29.70
N LEU A 388 -6.87 0.26 -29.54
CA LEU A 388 -6.95 1.62 -30.06
C LEU A 388 -6.94 1.65 -31.60
N ALA A 389 -6.24 0.71 -32.24
CA ALA A 389 -6.26 0.56 -33.70
C ALA A 389 -7.66 0.26 -34.25
N LYS A 390 -8.53 -0.45 -33.51
CA LYS A 390 -9.93 -0.73 -33.93
C LYS A 390 -10.76 0.52 -34.08
N VAL A 391 -10.40 1.60 -33.41
CA VAL A 391 -11.09 2.90 -33.48
C VAL A 391 -10.28 3.93 -34.28
N GLY A 392 -9.23 3.50 -35.00
CA GLY A 392 -8.43 4.36 -35.89
C GLY A 392 -7.31 5.10 -35.21
N ILE A 393 -7.06 4.89 -33.89
CA ILE A 393 -5.94 5.51 -33.20
C ILE A 393 -4.68 4.68 -33.40
N ARG A 394 -3.66 5.28 -34.03
CA ARG A 394 -2.37 4.64 -34.35
C ARG A 394 -1.34 4.97 -33.28
N VAL A 395 -1.04 3.99 -32.45
CA VAL A 395 -0.16 4.16 -31.29
C VAL A 395 1.26 3.70 -31.60
N GLN A 396 2.24 4.56 -31.37
CA GLN A 396 3.66 4.18 -31.29
C GLN A 396 4.00 3.84 -29.84
N ILE A 397 4.45 2.61 -29.58
CA ILE A 397 4.89 2.21 -28.22
C ILE A 397 6.32 2.67 -28.00
N LYS A 398 6.54 3.42 -26.89
CA LYS A 398 7.85 3.86 -26.38
C LYS A 398 8.20 3.00 -25.16
N SER A 399 8.91 1.91 -25.39
CA SER A 399 9.34 0.98 -24.33
C SER A 399 10.69 1.40 -23.78
N LEU A 400 10.74 1.87 -22.53
CA LEU A 400 11.90 2.53 -21.92
C LEU A 400 12.20 1.94 -20.52
N ALA A 401 13.39 2.23 -19.99
CA ALA A 401 13.69 1.97 -18.59
C ALA A 401 12.78 2.81 -17.67
N GLN A 402 12.49 2.32 -16.48
CA GLN A 402 11.56 2.94 -15.54
C GLN A 402 11.81 4.44 -15.32
N ALA A 403 13.06 4.82 -15.03
CA ALA A 403 13.41 6.22 -14.77
C ALA A 403 13.08 7.14 -15.96
N ASN A 404 13.25 6.65 -17.19
CA ASN A 404 12.96 7.43 -18.40
C ASN A 404 11.44 7.55 -18.64
N VAL A 405 10.64 6.53 -18.29
CA VAL A 405 9.18 6.62 -18.36
C VAL A 405 8.67 7.62 -17.33
N ILE A 406 9.20 7.60 -16.12
CA ILE A 406 8.86 8.56 -15.06
C ILE A 406 9.20 10.00 -15.50
N ALA A 407 10.40 10.21 -16.04
CA ALA A 407 10.83 11.53 -16.53
C ALA A 407 9.92 12.04 -17.65
N ALA A 408 9.58 11.18 -18.62
CA ALA A 408 8.68 11.56 -19.72
C ALA A 408 7.24 11.79 -19.24
N GLY A 409 6.72 10.95 -18.34
CA GLY A 409 5.37 11.07 -17.78
C GLY A 409 5.19 12.35 -16.99
N SER A 410 6.18 12.73 -16.19
CA SER A 410 6.18 13.95 -15.36
C SER A 410 6.49 15.24 -16.12
N SER A 411 6.94 15.15 -17.39
CA SER A 411 7.13 16.32 -18.25
C SER A 411 5.80 16.84 -18.78
N LYS A 412 5.70 18.18 -18.93
CA LYS A 412 4.50 18.84 -19.47
C LYS A 412 4.25 18.56 -20.95
N ASP A 413 5.30 18.36 -21.72
CA ASP A 413 5.26 18.34 -23.19
C ASP A 413 5.48 16.95 -23.79
N GLN A 414 5.75 15.93 -22.97
CA GLN A 414 6.03 14.58 -23.41
C GLN A 414 4.96 13.60 -22.94
N ALA A 415 5.02 12.36 -23.47
CA ALA A 415 4.22 11.23 -23.07
C ALA A 415 2.70 11.53 -23.01
N PRO A 416 2.05 11.71 -24.18
CA PRO A 416 0.61 11.96 -24.26
C PRO A 416 -0.23 10.85 -23.61
N MET A 417 0.27 9.60 -23.64
CA MET A 417 -0.26 8.48 -22.86
C MET A 417 0.88 7.75 -22.14
N VAL A 418 0.63 7.35 -20.89
CA VAL A 418 1.56 6.50 -20.12
C VAL A 418 0.79 5.32 -19.54
N TRP A 419 1.28 4.11 -19.79
CA TRP A 419 0.86 2.93 -19.04
C TRP A 419 1.63 2.87 -17.71
N SER A 420 0.91 2.99 -16.61
CA SER A 420 1.52 3.07 -15.27
C SER A 420 1.97 1.72 -14.70
N GLY A 421 1.61 0.59 -15.33
CA GLY A 421 1.91 -0.73 -14.79
C GLY A 421 3.38 -0.93 -14.42
N GLY A 422 3.62 -1.48 -13.23
CA GLY A 422 4.94 -1.58 -12.63
C GLY A 422 5.44 -0.29 -11.96
N MET A 423 4.75 0.84 -12.16
CA MET A 423 5.04 2.16 -11.58
C MET A 423 3.76 2.82 -11.04
N ALA A 424 2.66 2.08 -10.99
CA ALA A 424 1.40 2.62 -10.51
C ALA A 424 1.50 3.02 -9.05
N TRP A 425 0.79 4.10 -8.70
CA TRP A 425 0.74 4.58 -7.34
C TRP A 425 0.26 3.49 -6.38
N ILE A 426 1.03 3.23 -5.36
CA ILE A 426 0.66 2.41 -4.21
C ILE A 426 0.40 3.37 -3.06
N ALA A 427 -0.73 3.20 -2.37
CA ALA A 427 -1.05 4.08 -1.24
C ALA A 427 -0.02 3.92 -0.10
N ASP A 428 0.46 5.04 0.43
CA ASP A 428 1.30 5.10 1.63
C ASP A 428 0.48 4.76 2.88
N PHE A 429 -0.80 5.10 2.85
CA PHE A 429 -1.79 4.78 3.87
C PHE A 429 -3.19 4.67 3.23
N PRO A 430 -4.13 3.96 3.85
CA PRO A 430 -5.43 3.64 3.25
C PRO A 430 -6.42 4.81 3.34
N ASP A 431 -6.11 5.88 2.64
CA ASP A 431 -6.97 7.06 2.55
C ASP A 431 -7.12 7.57 1.11
N PRO A 432 -8.33 7.95 0.67
CA PRO A 432 -8.59 8.45 -0.68
C PRO A 432 -7.74 9.67 -1.07
N SER A 433 -7.39 10.55 -0.12
CA SER A 433 -6.56 11.71 -0.37
C SER A 433 -5.16 11.35 -0.88
N ASN A 434 -4.64 10.19 -0.48
CA ASN A 434 -3.34 9.67 -0.94
C ASN A 434 -3.35 9.27 -2.42
N PHE A 435 -4.54 9.04 -2.99
CA PHE A 435 -4.73 8.85 -4.44
C PHE A 435 -5.06 10.17 -5.15
N TYR A 436 -5.87 11.03 -4.52
CA TYR A 436 -6.32 12.25 -5.19
C TYR A 436 -5.21 13.29 -5.31
N GLY A 437 -4.62 13.70 -4.20
CA GLY A 437 -3.65 14.81 -4.14
C GLY A 437 -2.48 14.63 -5.12
N PRO A 438 -1.67 13.58 -4.97
CA PRO A 438 -0.45 13.44 -5.77
C PRO A 438 -0.70 13.09 -7.25
N ILE A 439 -1.79 12.38 -7.60
CA ILE A 439 -1.93 11.79 -8.94
C ILE A 439 -3.16 12.22 -9.74
N LEU A 440 -4.08 13.01 -9.14
CA LEU A 440 -5.27 13.58 -9.79
C LEU A 440 -5.48 15.06 -9.44
N GLY A 441 -5.01 15.52 -8.28
CA GLY A 441 -5.14 16.91 -7.84
C GLY A 441 -4.22 17.88 -8.60
N CYS A 442 -4.57 19.16 -8.57
CA CYS A 442 -3.80 20.23 -9.22
C CYS A 442 -2.38 20.36 -8.65
N THR A 443 -2.18 20.06 -7.37
CA THR A 443 -0.87 20.11 -6.72
C THR A 443 0.12 19.09 -7.29
N GLY A 444 -0.38 17.95 -7.77
CA GLY A 444 0.41 16.93 -8.46
C GLY A 444 0.66 17.23 -9.95
N ALA A 445 -0.13 18.15 -10.55
CA ALA A 445 -0.08 18.50 -11.98
C ALA A 445 1.01 19.54 -12.30
N VAL A 446 2.23 19.24 -11.87
CA VAL A 446 3.42 20.11 -12.02
C VAL A 446 4.53 19.38 -12.75
N GLU A 447 5.50 20.13 -13.29
CA GLU A 447 6.72 19.53 -13.85
C GLU A 447 7.44 18.68 -12.79
N GLY A 448 7.78 17.45 -13.10
CA GLY A 448 8.36 16.51 -12.15
C GLY A 448 7.35 15.87 -11.17
N GLY A 449 6.06 16.24 -11.24
CA GLY A 449 5.01 15.71 -10.39
C GLY A 449 4.52 14.30 -10.81
N TRP A 450 3.68 13.69 -9.98
CA TRP A 450 3.14 12.35 -10.21
C TRP A 450 1.80 12.33 -10.96
N ASN A 451 1.13 13.48 -11.10
CA ASN A 451 -0.08 13.58 -11.90
C ASN A 451 0.27 13.67 -13.39
N TRP A 452 0.65 12.55 -14.00
CA TRP A 452 1.09 12.48 -15.39
C TRP A 452 0.02 12.80 -16.42
N SER A 453 -1.25 12.84 -16.00
CA SER A 453 -2.35 13.34 -16.84
C SER A 453 -2.38 14.87 -16.91
N LEU A 454 -1.70 15.56 -16.03
CA LEU A 454 -1.78 17.01 -15.81
C LEU A 454 -3.24 17.50 -15.63
N TYR A 455 -4.11 16.60 -15.19
CA TYR A 455 -5.50 16.93 -14.88
C TYR A 455 -5.55 17.86 -13.67
N CYS A 456 -6.30 18.93 -13.78
CA CYS A 456 -6.47 19.90 -12.70
C CYS A 456 -7.89 20.48 -12.74
N ASN A 457 -8.68 20.11 -11.75
CA ASN A 457 -10.03 20.64 -11.55
C ASN A 457 -10.11 21.31 -10.17
N LYS A 458 -10.01 22.65 -10.14
CA LYS A 458 -10.00 23.42 -8.89
C LYS A 458 -11.24 23.21 -8.03
N ALA A 459 -12.42 23.00 -8.64
CA ALA A 459 -13.64 22.75 -7.89
C ALA A 459 -13.60 21.39 -7.17
N LEU A 460 -12.96 20.39 -7.76
CA LEU A 460 -12.71 19.10 -7.09
C LEU A 460 -11.64 19.25 -6.00
N ASP A 461 -10.59 20.03 -6.22
CA ASP A 461 -9.57 20.30 -5.20
C ASP A 461 -10.16 20.99 -3.96
N GLU A 462 -11.08 21.94 -4.14
CA GLU A 462 -11.78 22.59 -3.02
C GLU A 462 -12.65 21.60 -2.25
N ARG A 463 -13.30 20.65 -2.94
CA ARG A 463 -14.08 19.59 -2.30
C ARG A 463 -13.18 18.59 -1.58
N ALA A 464 -12.04 18.24 -2.16
CA ALA A 464 -11.03 17.39 -1.55
C ALA A 464 -10.48 18.02 -0.27
N ALA A 465 -10.12 19.30 -0.30
CA ALA A 465 -9.67 20.03 0.88
C ALA A 465 -10.73 20.06 2.01
N LYS A 466 -12.02 20.21 1.66
CA LYS A 466 -13.12 20.11 2.64
C LYS A 466 -13.22 18.70 3.23
N ALA A 467 -13.09 17.66 2.41
CA ALA A 467 -13.09 16.28 2.88
C ALA A 467 -11.90 15.99 3.80
N ASP A 468 -10.70 16.52 3.48
CA ASP A 468 -9.51 16.37 4.31
C ASP A 468 -9.57 17.13 5.64
N ALA A 469 -10.38 18.17 5.72
CA ALA A 469 -10.64 18.87 6.97
C ALA A 469 -11.63 18.14 7.90
N MET A 470 -12.32 17.08 7.43
CA MET A 470 -13.23 16.26 8.25
C MET A 470 -12.43 15.26 9.08
N ALA A 471 -11.72 15.72 10.09
CA ALA A 471 -10.77 14.93 10.87
C ALA A 471 -11.42 14.14 12.02
N ARG A 472 -12.68 14.41 12.39
CA ARG A 472 -13.32 13.81 13.56
C ARG A 472 -14.03 12.48 13.21
N PRO A 473 -14.06 11.51 14.13
CA PRO A 473 -14.67 10.19 13.89
C PRO A 473 -16.14 10.26 13.43
N GLU A 474 -16.94 11.18 13.99
CA GLU A 474 -18.35 11.35 13.61
C GLU A 474 -18.56 11.89 12.19
N GLN A 475 -17.53 12.46 11.55
CA GLN A 475 -17.57 12.97 10.17
C GLN A 475 -17.16 11.91 9.15
N GLN A 476 -16.67 10.75 9.58
CA GLN A 476 -16.07 9.75 8.68
C GLN A 476 -17.03 9.23 7.61
N ALA A 477 -18.31 9.05 7.93
CA ALA A 477 -19.31 8.60 6.96
C ALA A 477 -19.55 9.66 5.88
N GLU A 478 -19.72 10.93 6.29
CA GLU A 478 -19.88 12.07 5.37
C GLU A 478 -18.63 12.24 4.49
N ARG A 479 -17.45 12.15 5.08
CA ARG A 479 -16.17 12.21 4.38
C ARG A 479 -16.05 11.11 3.31
N THR A 480 -16.43 9.89 3.64
CA THR A 480 -16.40 8.76 2.70
C THR A 480 -17.29 9.01 1.48
N GLU A 481 -18.52 9.51 1.71
CA GLU A 481 -19.43 9.84 0.61
C GLU A 481 -18.95 11.05 -0.22
N ALA A 482 -18.28 12.03 0.41
CA ALA A 482 -17.65 13.14 -0.31
C ALA A 482 -16.56 12.64 -1.26
N TRP A 483 -15.69 11.73 -0.80
CA TRP A 483 -14.63 11.15 -1.62
C TRP A 483 -15.17 10.30 -2.77
N LYS A 484 -16.21 9.49 -2.57
CA LYS A 484 -16.89 8.76 -3.66
C LYS A 484 -17.31 9.70 -4.79
N LYS A 485 -17.96 10.81 -4.44
CA LYS A 485 -18.40 11.82 -5.42
C LYS A 485 -17.23 12.51 -6.12
N ILE A 486 -16.16 12.83 -5.40
CA ILE A 486 -14.95 13.45 -5.98
C ILE A 486 -14.36 12.54 -7.07
N PHE A 487 -14.17 11.23 -6.78
CA PHE A 487 -13.62 10.31 -7.75
C PHE A 487 -14.59 10.00 -8.91
N THR A 488 -15.90 9.94 -8.66
CA THR A 488 -16.90 9.80 -9.72
C THR A 488 -16.85 10.97 -10.69
N ASP A 489 -16.78 12.21 -10.17
CA ASP A 489 -16.73 13.42 -10.98
C ASP A 489 -15.39 13.54 -11.73
N ALA A 490 -14.27 13.20 -11.09
CA ALA A 490 -12.96 13.14 -11.75
C ALA A 490 -12.98 12.14 -12.92
N MET A 491 -13.64 10.98 -12.75
CA MET A 491 -13.75 9.99 -13.82
C MET A 491 -14.74 10.40 -14.93
N ALA A 492 -15.69 11.27 -14.66
CA ALA A 492 -16.51 11.88 -15.71
C ALA A 492 -15.67 12.71 -16.70
N ASP A 493 -14.60 13.34 -16.22
CA ASP A 493 -13.60 14.07 -17.03
C ASP A 493 -12.60 13.12 -17.73
N ALA A 494 -12.60 11.84 -17.39
CA ALA A 494 -11.81 10.76 -17.99
C ALA A 494 -10.30 11.06 -18.15
N PRO A 495 -9.58 11.56 -17.11
CA PRO A 495 -8.13 11.81 -17.21
C PRO A 495 -7.32 10.51 -17.30
N TRP A 496 -7.93 9.40 -16.88
CA TRP A 496 -7.36 8.05 -16.85
C TRP A 496 -8.23 7.05 -17.57
N VAL A 497 -7.62 5.94 -17.95
CA VAL A 497 -8.28 4.66 -18.17
C VAL A 497 -7.87 3.75 -17.02
N PRO A 498 -8.66 3.60 -15.95
CA PRO A 498 -8.42 2.56 -14.94
C PRO A 498 -8.48 1.19 -15.63
N VAL A 499 -7.44 0.36 -15.44
CA VAL A 499 -7.33 -0.91 -16.17
C VAL A 499 -7.54 -2.09 -15.23
N PHE A 500 -6.78 -2.17 -14.14
CA PHE A 500 -6.95 -3.24 -13.16
C PHE A 500 -6.50 -2.83 -11.76
N ASN A 501 -7.04 -3.49 -10.75
CA ASN A 501 -6.52 -3.48 -9.39
C ASN A 501 -5.64 -4.71 -9.18
N GLU A 502 -4.38 -4.49 -8.88
CA GLU A 502 -3.41 -5.56 -8.69
C GLU A 502 -3.71 -6.34 -7.41
N GLN A 503 -3.56 -7.65 -7.49
CA GLN A 503 -3.62 -8.52 -6.32
C GLN A 503 -2.22 -9.00 -5.97
N ARG A 504 -1.90 -8.98 -4.69
CA ARG A 504 -0.67 -9.55 -4.18
C ARG A 504 -0.87 -11.00 -3.80
N PHE A 505 0.15 -11.79 -4.09
CA PHE A 505 0.18 -13.20 -3.79
C PHE A 505 1.44 -13.51 -2.98
N THR A 506 1.26 -14.23 -1.88
CA THR A 506 2.37 -14.82 -1.13
C THR A 506 2.15 -16.32 -1.00
N VAL A 507 3.20 -17.07 -0.71
CA VAL A 507 3.14 -18.54 -0.64
C VAL A 507 3.72 -18.97 0.69
N ARG A 508 3.01 -19.84 1.38
CA ARG A 508 3.40 -20.42 2.66
C ARG A 508 3.61 -21.94 2.58
N SER A 509 4.48 -22.47 3.42
CA SER A 509 4.65 -23.90 3.61
C SER A 509 3.46 -24.51 4.37
N LYS A 510 3.33 -25.83 4.32
CA LYS A 510 2.33 -26.59 5.12
C LYS A 510 2.57 -26.47 6.64
N ARG A 511 3.79 -26.09 7.05
CA ARG A 511 4.16 -25.85 8.44
C ARG A 511 3.52 -24.59 9.02
N MET A 512 3.29 -23.58 8.18
CA MET A 512 2.63 -22.36 8.64
C MET A 512 1.24 -22.67 9.16
N GLY A 513 0.83 -21.96 10.21
CA GLY A 513 -0.48 -22.10 10.82
C GLY A 513 -1.64 -21.80 9.87
N GLY A 514 -2.86 -21.65 10.39
CA GLY A 514 -4.08 -21.43 9.61
C GLY A 514 -4.04 -20.15 8.75
N ASP A 515 -5.17 -19.79 8.18
CA ASP A 515 -5.27 -18.62 7.29
C ASP A 515 -4.93 -17.30 8.00
N ASP A 516 -5.09 -17.27 9.33
CA ASP A 516 -4.73 -16.12 10.17
C ASP A 516 -3.21 -15.99 10.42
N ALA A 517 -2.41 -17.01 10.09
CA ALA A 517 -0.97 -17.00 10.35
C ALA A 517 -0.17 -16.23 9.32
N LEU A 518 -0.68 -16.13 8.11
CA LEU A 518 -0.07 -15.37 7.03
C LEU A 518 -1.18 -14.73 6.20
N TYR A 519 -1.15 -13.44 6.06
CA TYR A 519 -2.07 -12.66 5.23
C TYR A 519 -1.29 -11.65 4.41
N VAL A 520 -1.90 -11.17 3.34
CA VAL A 520 -1.36 -10.05 2.57
C VAL A 520 -1.85 -8.76 3.20
N ASP A 521 -0.93 -7.97 3.72
CA ASP A 521 -1.27 -6.66 4.24
C ASP A 521 -1.53 -5.70 3.08
N PRO A 522 -2.65 -4.97 3.06
CA PRO A 522 -2.99 -4.07 1.97
C PRO A 522 -2.13 -2.78 1.96
N VAL A 523 -1.47 -2.45 3.06
CA VAL A 523 -0.73 -1.19 3.22
C VAL A 523 0.77 -1.46 3.26
N HIS A 524 1.46 -1.47 2.14
CA HIS A 524 2.93 -1.59 1.97
C HIS A 524 3.64 -2.76 2.68
N VAL A 525 2.99 -3.46 3.57
CA VAL A 525 3.58 -4.54 4.34
C VAL A 525 3.16 -5.86 3.73
N PRO A 526 4.06 -6.60 3.03
CA PRO A 526 3.68 -7.86 2.38
C PRO A 526 3.21 -8.90 3.39
N VAL A 527 3.80 -8.91 4.59
CA VAL A 527 3.48 -9.84 5.69
C VAL A 527 3.67 -9.11 7.01
N ASN A 528 2.73 -9.25 7.93
CA ASN A 528 2.94 -8.82 9.31
C ASN A 528 3.55 -9.98 10.11
N TYR A 529 4.86 -9.96 10.31
CA TYR A 529 5.61 -11.04 10.95
C TYR A 529 5.28 -11.24 12.42
N ASP A 530 4.72 -10.25 13.10
CA ASP A 530 4.39 -10.32 14.53
C ASP A 530 3.32 -11.39 14.81
N TYR A 531 2.48 -11.70 13.81
CA TYR A 531 1.33 -12.61 13.92
C TYR A 531 1.52 -13.96 13.23
N ILE A 532 2.64 -14.21 12.56
CA ILE A 532 2.88 -15.53 11.95
C ILE A 532 3.18 -16.58 13.02
N TRP A 533 2.79 -17.83 12.77
CA TRP A 533 3.03 -18.96 13.65
C TRP A 533 3.17 -20.27 12.88
N VAL A 534 3.76 -21.27 13.50
CA VAL A 534 3.97 -22.62 12.92
C VAL A 534 3.20 -23.66 13.71
N LYS A 535 2.73 -24.72 13.00
CA LYS A 535 1.93 -25.82 13.57
C LYS A 535 2.69 -26.69 14.55
#